data_8ea8876f261d55b9549b95e8daeec04a
#
_entry.id   8ea8876f261d55b9549b95e8daeec04a
#
_cell.length_a   1.000
_cell.length_b   1.000
_cell.length_c   1.000
_cell.angle_alpha   90.00
_cell.angle_beta   90.00
_cell.angle_gamma   90.00
#
_symmetry.space_group_name_H-M   'P 1'
#
loop_
_entity.id
_entity.type
_entity.pdbx_description
1 polymer ?
#
loop_
_entity_poly.entity_id
_entity_poly.type
_entity_poly.pdbx_seq_one_letter_code
_entity_poly.pdbx_strand_id
1 'polypeptide(L)'
;MQVGILMGSDSDWSKINAVGKALGEFGVQYEVNVMSAHRTPGKVIEYTESAPNRGIKVIICAAGGAAHLAGVVAAHTILPVIGIPVPTDFAGGLDSLLSTVQMPGDIAVATVGTGSGGARNAGLLAVQILALSDSDLRKKLEDFRAALPEKIAEKNAALQTRIKEG
;
A
#
# COMPACT_ATOMS: atom_id res chain seq x y z
N MET A 1 -0.21 2.56 16.70
CA MET A 1 -0.21 2.58 15.21
C MET A 1 -1.10 1.47 14.72
N GLN A 2 -1.86 1.68 13.64
CA GLN A 2 -2.79 0.65 13.11
C GLN A 2 -2.26 -0.01 11.84
N VAL A 3 -1.32 0.66 11.14
CA VAL A 3 -0.74 0.16 9.89
C VAL A 3 0.79 0.18 10.00
N GLY A 4 1.42 -0.92 9.62
CA GLY A 4 2.86 -1.02 9.43
C GLY A 4 3.21 -0.93 7.96
N ILE A 5 4.15 -0.07 7.58
CA ILE A 5 4.67 0.02 6.21
C ILE A 5 6.13 -0.45 6.23
N LEU A 6 6.42 -1.49 5.48
CA LEU A 6 7.76 -2.06 5.35
C LEU A 6 8.26 -1.87 3.92
N MET A 7 9.55 -1.55 3.78
CA MET A 7 10.20 -1.45 2.47
C MET A 7 11.61 -2.03 2.49
N GLY A 8 12.03 -2.60 1.37
CA GLY A 8 13.34 -3.26 1.24
C GLY A 8 14.53 -2.30 1.17
N SER A 9 14.28 -1.03 0.80
CA SER A 9 15.26 0.06 0.70
C SER A 9 14.60 1.39 1.06
N ASP A 10 15.35 2.30 1.64
CA ASP A 10 14.93 3.69 1.91
C ASP A 10 14.65 4.48 0.63
N SER A 11 15.35 4.15 -0.46
CA SER A 11 15.11 4.72 -1.80
C SER A 11 13.70 4.47 -2.34
N ASP A 12 13.01 3.44 -1.85
CA ASP A 12 11.66 3.10 -2.28
C ASP A 12 10.63 4.11 -1.78
N TRP A 13 10.92 4.79 -0.66
CA TRP A 13 9.98 5.75 -0.07
C TRP A 13 9.55 6.84 -1.04
N SER A 14 10.46 7.37 -1.84
CA SER A 14 10.13 8.40 -2.84
C SER A 14 9.10 7.92 -3.88
N LYS A 15 9.08 6.62 -4.18
CA LYS A 15 8.18 5.99 -5.15
C LYS A 15 6.82 5.62 -4.54
N ILE A 16 6.77 5.37 -3.22
CA ILE A 16 5.58 4.83 -2.55
C ILE A 16 4.96 5.78 -1.50
N ASN A 17 5.50 6.97 -1.26
CA ASN A 17 5.02 7.88 -0.21
C ASN A 17 3.52 8.26 -0.32
N ALA A 18 2.92 8.04 -1.49
CA ALA A 18 1.47 8.20 -1.68
C ALA A 18 0.64 7.27 -0.76
N VAL A 19 1.21 6.16 -0.25
CA VAL A 19 0.57 5.30 0.74
C VAL A 19 0.36 6.03 2.06
N GLY A 20 1.40 6.70 2.57
CA GLY A 20 1.32 7.49 3.81
C GLY A 20 0.37 8.69 3.68
N LYS A 21 0.39 9.36 2.51
CA LYS A 21 -0.56 10.45 2.22
C LYS A 21 -2.01 9.96 2.26
N ALA A 22 -2.30 8.80 1.65
CA ALA A 22 -3.63 8.22 1.67
C ALA A 22 -4.09 7.87 3.10
N LEU A 23 -3.25 7.24 3.91
CA LEU A 23 -3.56 6.95 5.32
C LEU A 23 -3.81 8.22 6.13
N GLY A 24 -2.97 9.24 5.94
CA GLY A 24 -3.10 10.55 6.61
C GLY A 24 -4.40 11.28 6.28
N GLU A 25 -4.88 11.22 5.03
CA GLU A 25 -6.18 11.82 4.62
C GLU A 25 -7.36 11.28 5.44
N PHE A 26 -7.28 10.04 5.91
CA PHE A 26 -8.31 9.41 6.75
C PHE A 26 -7.99 9.48 8.26
N GLY A 27 -6.83 10.03 8.65
CA GLY A 27 -6.40 10.10 10.03
C GLY A 27 -5.90 8.77 10.59
N VAL A 28 -5.55 7.80 9.73
CA VAL A 28 -5.01 6.51 10.14
C VAL A 28 -3.53 6.65 10.51
N GLN A 29 -3.20 6.25 11.74
CA GLN A 29 -1.82 6.27 12.22
C GLN A 29 -1.04 5.07 11.68
N TYR A 30 0.18 5.32 11.22
CA TYR A 30 1.07 4.31 10.66
C TYR A 30 2.51 4.51 11.12
N GLU A 31 3.30 3.47 10.98
CA GLU A 31 4.76 3.51 11.13
C GLU A 31 5.44 3.02 9.85
N VAL A 32 6.67 3.46 9.62
CA VAL A 32 7.43 3.13 8.41
C VAL A 32 8.79 2.58 8.81
N ASN A 33 9.15 1.42 8.27
CA ASN A 33 10.42 0.78 8.56
C ASN A 33 11.10 0.24 7.30
N VAL A 34 12.42 0.36 7.25
CA VAL A 34 13.25 -0.26 6.22
C VAL A 34 13.77 -1.59 6.75
N MET A 35 13.38 -2.68 6.11
CA MET A 35 13.88 -4.02 6.41
C MET A 35 13.75 -4.94 5.19
N SER A 36 14.77 -5.75 4.98
CA SER A 36 14.88 -6.57 3.78
C SER A 36 14.62 -8.04 4.08
N ALA A 37 13.72 -8.66 3.32
CA ALA A 37 13.49 -10.10 3.41
C ALA A 37 14.76 -10.93 3.14
N HIS A 38 15.69 -10.42 2.32
CA HIS A 38 16.93 -11.13 1.95
C HIS A 38 18.11 -10.77 2.84
N ARG A 39 18.24 -9.50 3.27
CA ARG A 39 19.41 -9.00 4.01
C ARG A 39 19.21 -9.01 5.52
N THR A 40 17.98 -8.89 5.98
CA THR A 40 17.62 -8.85 7.41
C THR A 40 16.37 -9.69 7.72
N PRO A 41 16.30 -10.98 7.28
CA PRO A 41 15.09 -11.80 7.41
C PRO A 41 14.63 -11.93 8.87
N GLY A 42 15.56 -12.09 9.81
CA GLY A 42 15.21 -12.19 11.24
C GLY A 42 14.47 -10.96 11.77
N LYS A 43 14.86 -9.74 11.34
CA LYS A 43 14.17 -8.51 11.73
C LYS A 43 12.77 -8.40 11.12
N VAL A 44 12.58 -8.90 9.89
CA VAL A 44 11.27 -8.96 9.25
C VAL A 44 10.33 -9.87 10.04
N ILE A 45 10.81 -11.05 10.44
CA ILE A 45 10.04 -12.02 11.22
C ILE A 45 9.69 -11.45 12.59
N GLU A 46 10.67 -10.94 13.34
CA GLU A 46 10.48 -10.31 14.67
C GLU A 46 9.43 -9.18 14.61
N TYR A 47 9.57 -8.28 13.62
CA TYR A 47 8.60 -7.21 13.41
C TYR A 47 7.20 -7.75 13.18
N THR A 48 7.08 -8.72 12.29
CA THR A 48 5.80 -9.29 11.85
C THR A 48 5.08 -10.00 12.98
N GLU A 49 5.78 -10.84 13.75
CA GLU A 49 5.22 -11.59 14.88
C GLU A 49 4.82 -10.66 16.05
N SER A 50 5.56 -9.57 16.27
CA SER A 50 5.24 -8.59 17.32
C SER A 50 4.14 -7.61 16.92
N ALA A 51 3.84 -7.45 15.63
CA ALA A 51 2.93 -6.43 15.11
C ALA A 51 1.52 -6.47 15.73
N PRO A 52 0.85 -7.63 15.91
CA PRO A 52 -0.48 -7.68 16.52
C PRO A 52 -0.49 -7.14 17.94
N ASN A 53 0.52 -7.48 18.75
CA ASN A 53 0.65 -7.06 20.15
C ASN A 53 0.91 -5.54 20.29
N ARG A 54 1.40 -4.88 19.22
CA ARG A 54 1.59 -3.44 19.14
C ARG A 54 0.37 -2.70 18.59
N GLY A 55 -0.74 -3.41 18.30
CA GLY A 55 -1.99 -2.86 17.78
C GLY A 55 -1.99 -2.62 16.27
N ILE A 56 -1.03 -3.17 15.53
CA ILE A 56 -1.05 -3.17 14.06
C ILE A 56 -2.12 -4.14 13.58
N LYS A 57 -2.90 -3.70 12.62
CA LYS A 57 -4.03 -4.46 12.04
C LYS A 57 -3.83 -4.81 10.57
N VAL A 58 -2.96 -4.06 9.87
CA VAL A 58 -2.64 -4.26 8.46
C VAL A 58 -1.15 -3.99 8.24
N ILE A 59 -0.48 -4.82 7.45
CA ILE A 59 0.92 -4.60 7.07
C ILE A 59 0.97 -4.36 5.55
N ILE A 60 1.64 -3.27 5.16
CA ILE A 60 1.87 -2.92 3.76
C ILE A 60 3.37 -3.12 3.48
N CYS A 61 3.69 -3.91 2.45
CA CYS A 61 5.06 -4.22 2.09
C CYS A 61 5.37 -3.73 0.68
N ALA A 62 6.44 -2.93 0.53
CA ALA A 62 6.93 -2.45 -0.75
C ALA A 62 8.28 -3.07 -1.09
N ALA A 63 8.41 -3.63 -2.28
CA ALA A 63 9.66 -4.22 -2.76
C ALA A 63 9.74 -4.19 -4.28
N GLY A 64 10.97 -4.10 -4.81
CA GLY A 64 11.27 -4.12 -6.24
C GLY A 64 12.16 -5.27 -6.65
N GLY A 65 12.13 -5.66 -7.92
CA GLY A 65 12.88 -6.77 -8.47
C GLY A 65 12.37 -8.12 -7.93
N ALA A 66 13.24 -8.85 -7.22
CA ALA A 66 12.87 -10.01 -6.43
C ALA A 66 12.06 -9.57 -5.18
N ALA A 67 10.83 -9.16 -5.39
CA ALA A 67 9.97 -8.47 -4.43
C ALA A 67 9.31 -9.44 -3.42
N HIS A 68 10.11 -10.18 -2.66
CA HIS A 68 9.66 -11.27 -1.78
C HIS A 68 9.18 -10.80 -0.40
N LEU A 69 9.34 -9.51 -0.05
CA LEU A 69 9.06 -9.00 1.30
C LEU A 69 7.62 -9.27 1.75
N ALA A 70 6.64 -8.99 0.90
CA ALA A 70 5.23 -9.20 1.22
C ALA A 70 4.90 -10.68 1.47
N GLY A 71 5.45 -11.59 0.65
CA GLY A 71 5.26 -13.03 0.82
C GLY A 71 5.89 -13.55 2.12
N VAL A 72 7.10 -13.09 2.47
CA VAL A 72 7.75 -13.45 3.73
C VAL A 72 6.93 -12.95 4.92
N VAL A 73 6.46 -11.72 4.89
CA VAL A 73 5.58 -11.17 5.95
C VAL A 73 4.29 -11.97 6.05
N ALA A 74 3.61 -12.24 4.93
CA ALA A 74 2.35 -13.00 4.92
C ALA A 74 2.49 -14.42 5.49
N ALA A 75 3.66 -15.05 5.34
CA ALA A 75 3.94 -16.37 5.91
C ALA A 75 4.11 -16.37 7.45
N HIS A 76 4.29 -15.20 8.08
CA HIS A 76 4.54 -15.05 9.51
C HIS A 76 3.44 -14.30 10.28
N THR A 77 2.29 -14.04 9.67
CA THR A 77 1.19 -13.35 10.34
C THR A 77 -0.17 -13.79 9.79
N ILE A 78 -1.22 -13.62 10.60
CA ILE A 78 -2.61 -13.71 10.17
C ILE A 78 -3.21 -12.34 9.84
N LEU A 79 -2.45 -11.26 10.00
CA LEU A 79 -2.91 -9.92 9.61
C LEU A 79 -2.99 -9.81 8.08
N PRO A 80 -3.92 -9.01 7.54
CA PRO A 80 -3.93 -8.68 6.13
C PRO A 80 -2.59 -8.07 5.68
N VAL A 81 -2.01 -8.62 4.60
CA VAL A 81 -0.78 -8.11 3.99
C VAL A 81 -1.08 -7.56 2.60
N ILE A 82 -0.65 -6.32 2.37
CA ILE A 82 -0.80 -5.62 1.09
C ILE A 82 0.58 -5.45 0.47
N GLY A 83 0.77 -5.93 -0.75
CA GLY A 83 2.01 -5.81 -1.50
C GLY A 83 1.98 -4.65 -2.49
N ILE A 84 2.98 -3.78 -2.44
CA ILE A 84 3.22 -2.71 -3.41
C ILE A 84 4.42 -3.12 -4.27
N PRO A 85 4.22 -3.48 -5.54
CA PRO A 85 5.33 -3.69 -6.47
C PRO A 85 6.02 -2.35 -6.76
N VAL A 86 7.28 -2.21 -6.37
CA VAL A 86 8.07 -1.00 -6.64
C VAL A 86 8.56 -1.02 -8.09
N PRO A 87 8.32 0.02 -8.90
CA PRO A 87 8.79 0.07 -10.28
C PRO A 87 10.31 -0.08 -10.39
N THR A 88 10.76 -0.92 -11.32
CA THR A 88 12.14 -1.09 -11.76
C THR A 88 12.25 -0.78 -13.24
N ASP A 89 13.48 -0.71 -13.76
CA ASP A 89 13.71 -0.48 -15.20
C ASP A 89 13.37 -1.72 -16.05
N PHE A 90 13.28 -2.90 -15.42
CA PHE A 90 12.92 -4.12 -16.13
C PHE A 90 11.43 -4.14 -16.49
N ALA A 91 11.14 -4.02 -17.78
CA ALA A 91 9.77 -4.07 -18.32
C ALA A 91 8.75 -3.22 -17.52
N GLY A 92 9.16 -2.02 -17.06
CA GLY A 92 8.31 -1.11 -16.28
C GLY A 92 7.91 -1.63 -14.90
N GLY A 93 8.69 -2.55 -14.32
CA GLY A 93 8.44 -3.13 -13.01
C GLY A 93 7.62 -4.42 -13.04
N LEU A 94 7.54 -5.09 -14.20
CA LEU A 94 6.83 -6.37 -14.33
C LEU A 94 7.45 -7.47 -13.43
N ASP A 95 8.76 -7.46 -13.25
CA ASP A 95 9.48 -8.33 -12.31
C ASP A 95 8.96 -8.18 -10.87
N SER A 96 8.84 -6.95 -10.39
CA SER A 96 8.29 -6.65 -9.07
C SER A 96 6.84 -7.09 -8.93
N LEU A 97 6.03 -6.84 -9.96
CA LEU A 97 4.61 -7.23 -9.97
C LEU A 97 4.46 -8.75 -9.89
N LEU A 98 5.14 -9.49 -10.77
CA LEU A 98 5.04 -10.95 -10.80
C LEU A 98 5.60 -11.58 -9.52
N SER A 99 6.72 -11.07 -8.98
CA SER A 99 7.27 -11.56 -7.71
C SER A 99 6.33 -11.33 -6.52
N THR A 100 5.50 -10.30 -6.55
CA THR A 100 4.58 -9.97 -5.46
C THR A 100 3.25 -10.70 -5.58
N VAL A 101 2.69 -10.79 -6.82
CA VAL A 101 1.32 -11.29 -7.03
C VAL A 101 1.26 -12.82 -7.12
N GLN A 102 2.33 -13.49 -7.59
CA GLN A 102 2.35 -14.95 -7.80
C GLN A 102 2.62 -15.71 -6.50
N MET A 103 1.68 -15.62 -5.55
CA MET A 103 1.78 -16.31 -4.27
C MET A 103 1.28 -17.75 -4.38
N PRO A 104 1.89 -18.68 -3.61
CA PRO A 104 1.35 -20.04 -3.48
C PRO A 104 -0.01 -20.02 -2.79
N GLY A 105 -0.81 -21.09 -3.00
CA GLY A 105 -2.04 -21.29 -2.23
C GLY A 105 -1.78 -21.19 -0.73
N ASP A 106 -2.80 -20.77 0.02
CA ASP A 106 -2.83 -20.64 1.48
C ASP A 106 -2.03 -19.44 2.06
N ILE A 107 -1.17 -18.77 1.30
CA ILE A 107 -0.45 -17.56 1.73
C ILE A 107 -0.86 -16.37 0.86
N ALA A 108 -1.80 -15.58 1.35
CA ALA A 108 -2.41 -14.50 0.58
C ALA A 108 -1.65 -13.17 0.73
N VAL A 109 -1.40 -12.49 -0.40
CA VAL A 109 -0.95 -11.09 -0.46
C VAL A 109 -1.89 -10.31 -1.38
N ALA A 110 -2.55 -9.27 -0.85
CA ALA A 110 -3.37 -8.36 -1.63
C ALA A 110 -2.47 -7.41 -2.44
N THR A 111 -2.17 -7.75 -3.69
CA THR A 111 -1.23 -6.99 -4.51
C THR A 111 -1.95 -5.85 -5.24
N VAL A 112 -1.42 -4.63 -5.12
CA VAL A 112 -1.89 -3.44 -5.84
C VAL A 112 -1.07 -3.18 -7.10
N GLY A 113 -1.48 -2.18 -7.90
CA GLY A 113 -0.73 -1.77 -9.09
C GLY A 113 0.63 -1.16 -8.78
N THR A 114 1.49 -1.04 -9.79
CA THR A 114 2.80 -0.38 -9.69
C THR A 114 2.66 1.16 -9.66
N GLY A 115 3.69 1.85 -9.18
CA GLY A 115 3.77 3.31 -9.18
C GLY A 115 2.93 3.99 -8.10
N SER A 116 2.83 5.32 -8.18
CA SER A 116 2.18 6.15 -7.15
C SER A 116 0.69 5.87 -6.97
N GLY A 117 -0.01 5.50 -8.06
CA GLY A 117 -1.42 5.10 -8.00
C GLY A 117 -1.62 3.80 -7.23
N GLY A 118 -0.75 2.81 -7.44
CA GLY A 118 -0.74 1.56 -6.68
C GLY A 118 -0.44 1.81 -5.21
N ALA A 119 0.58 2.61 -4.90
CA ALA A 119 0.91 2.97 -3.52
C ALA A 119 -0.26 3.69 -2.81
N ARG A 120 -0.94 4.63 -3.49
CA ARG A 120 -2.16 5.25 -2.96
C ARG A 120 -3.25 4.21 -2.68
N ASN A 121 -3.48 3.30 -3.62
CA ASN A 121 -4.49 2.25 -3.48
C ASN A 121 -4.17 1.28 -2.33
N ALA A 122 -2.91 1.00 -2.03
CA ALA A 122 -2.53 0.21 -0.85
C ALA A 122 -2.98 0.91 0.45
N GLY A 123 -2.77 2.23 0.57
CA GLY A 123 -3.27 3.01 1.69
C GLY A 123 -4.80 2.99 1.79
N LEU A 124 -5.50 3.20 0.66
CA LEU A 124 -6.97 3.14 0.63
C LEU A 124 -7.51 1.75 0.98
N LEU A 125 -6.87 0.67 0.51
CA LEU A 125 -7.27 -0.70 0.85
C LEU A 125 -7.09 -0.98 2.35
N ALA A 126 -5.99 -0.51 2.95
CA ALA A 126 -5.79 -0.60 4.39
C ALA A 126 -6.89 0.16 5.16
N VAL A 127 -7.25 1.38 4.72
CA VAL A 127 -8.37 2.14 5.29
C VAL A 127 -9.70 1.37 5.16
N GLN A 128 -9.97 0.75 4.01
CA GLN A 128 -11.18 -0.06 3.80
C GLN A 128 -11.24 -1.26 4.76
N ILE A 129 -10.11 -1.96 4.96
CA ILE A 129 -10.03 -3.09 5.91
C ILE A 129 -10.32 -2.60 7.35
N LEU A 130 -9.71 -1.49 7.77
CA LEU A 130 -9.94 -0.92 9.09
C LEU A 130 -11.39 -0.45 9.29
N ALA A 131 -12.01 0.11 8.26
CA ALA A 131 -13.39 0.59 8.28
C ALA A 131 -14.44 -0.52 8.46
N LEU A 132 -14.08 -1.80 8.32
CA LEU A 132 -14.99 -2.90 8.61
C LEU A 132 -15.43 -2.94 10.08
N SER A 133 -14.56 -2.44 10.98
CA SER A 133 -14.81 -2.38 12.43
C SER A 133 -14.77 -0.96 13.01
N ASP A 134 -14.76 0.08 12.16
CA ASP A 134 -14.70 1.49 12.56
C ASP A 134 -15.71 2.30 11.76
N SER A 135 -16.82 2.70 12.42
CA SER A 135 -17.94 3.42 11.80
C SER A 135 -17.55 4.82 11.31
N ASP A 136 -16.67 5.50 12.04
CA ASP A 136 -16.23 6.86 11.68
C ASP A 136 -15.35 6.82 10.44
N LEU A 137 -14.47 5.83 10.37
CA LEU A 137 -13.64 5.61 9.20
C LEU A 137 -14.47 5.19 7.98
N ARG A 138 -15.51 4.38 8.20
CA ARG A 138 -16.48 4.02 7.15
C ARG A 138 -17.17 5.27 6.60
N LYS A 139 -17.67 6.14 7.47
CA LYS A 139 -18.32 7.39 7.04
C LYS A 139 -17.38 8.26 6.21
N LYS A 140 -16.13 8.43 6.64
CA LYS A 140 -15.12 9.16 5.85
C LYS A 140 -14.89 8.56 4.46
N LEU A 141 -14.89 7.23 4.34
CA LEU A 141 -14.75 6.54 3.04
C LEU A 141 -15.96 6.78 2.13
N GLU A 142 -17.16 6.75 2.69
CA GLU A 142 -18.41 7.06 1.97
C GLU A 142 -18.36 8.48 1.41
N ASP A 143 -18.01 9.46 2.25
CA ASP A 143 -17.89 10.87 1.85
C ASP A 143 -16.79 11.06 0.79
N PHE A 144 -15.65 10.40 0.96
CA PHE A 144 -14.57 10.38 -0.04
C PHE A 144 -15.06 9.84 -1.40
N ARG A 145 -15.81 8.73 -1.41
CA ARG A 145 -16.36 8.14 -2.63
C ARG A 145 -17.40 9.03 -3.28
N ALA A 146 -18.27 9.64 -2.49
CA ALA A 146 -19.31 10.56 -2.98
C ALA A 146 -18.71 11.82 -3.66
N ALA A 147 -17.53 12.26 -3.24
CA ALA A 147 -16.85 13.43 -3.83
C ALA A 147 -16.09 13.11 -5.16
N LEU A 148 -15.89 11.85 -5.52
CA LEU A 148 -15.12 11.51 -6.72
C LEU A 148 -15.75 11.98 -8.06
N PRO A 149 -17.07 11.86 -8.27
CA PRO A 149 -17.70 12.35 -9.51
C PRO A 149 -17.48 13.85 -9.74
N GLU A 150 -17.60 14.68 -8.71
CA GLU A 150 -17.37 16.11 -8.79
C GLU A 150 -15.91 16.44 -9.17
N LYS A 151 -14.94 15.80 -8.54
CA LYS A 151 -13.52 15.93 -8.90
C LYS A 151 -13.23 15.59 -10.36
N ILE A 152 -13.93 14.62 -10.93
CA ILE A 152 -13.79 14.28 -12.35
C ILE A 152 -14.47 15.32 -13.24
N ALA A 153 -15.65 15.83 -12.84
CA ALA A 153 -16.34 16.90 -13.56
C ALA A 153 -15.49 18.18 -13.63
N GLU A 154 -14.88 18.59 -12.51
CA GLU A 154 -13.94 19.73 -12.46
C GLU A 154 -12.75 19.55 -13.43
N LYS A 155 -12.13 18.37 -13.42
CA LYS A 155 -11.02 18.05 -14.34
C LYS A 155 -11.46 18.11 -15.80
N ASN A 156 -12.66 17.60 -16.11
CA ASN A 156 -13.21 17.68 -17.45
C ASN A 156 -13.48 19.13 -17.86
N ALA A 157 -14.09 19.95 -17.01
CA ALA A 157 -14.31 21.36 -17.27
C ALA A 157 -12.99 22.11 -17.55
N ALA A 158 -11.98 21.89 -16.72
CA ALA A 158 -10.65 22.48 -16.89
C ALA A 158 -9.99 22.03 -18.23
N LEU A 159 -10.17 20.77 -18.63
CA LEU A 159 -9.68 20.28 -19.93
C LEU A 159 -10.40 20.97 -21.09
N GLN A 160 -11.75 21.08 -21.04
CA GLN A 160 -12.54 21.74 -22.08
C GLN A 160 -12.15 23.21 -22.25
N THR A 161 -11.85 23.91 -21.15
CA THR A 161 -11.35 25.29 -21.22
C THR A 161 -10.01 25.36 -21.98
N ARG A 162 -9.05 24.53 -21.61
CA ARG A 162 -7.73 24.50 -22.29
C ARG A 162 -7.83 24.17 -23.78
N ILE A 163 -8.74 23.27 -24.17
CA ILE A 163 -8.94 22.94 -25.59
C ILE A 163 -9.52 24.11 -26.39
N LYS A 164 -10.34 24.98 -25.77
CA LYS A 164 -10.93 26.14 -26.43
C LYS A 164 -9.97 27.32 -26.54
N GLU A 165 -8.96 27.38 -25.66
CA GLU A 165 -7.99 28.47 -25.59
C GLU A 165 -6.71 28.19 -26.42
N GLY A 166 -6.47 26.94 -26.86
CA GLY A 166 -5.27 26.51 -27.60
C GLY A 166 -5.54 26.02 -28.98
#